data_f6c86dc6f8aa7efbc8b47167bd0f45c4
#
_entry.id   f6c86dc6f8aa7efbc8b47167bd0f45c4
#
_cell.length_a   1.000
_cell.length_b   1.000
_cell.length_c   1.000
_cell.angle_alpha   90.00
_cell.angle_beta   90.00
_cell.angle_gamma   90.00
#
_symmetry.space_group_name_H-M   'P 1'
#
loop_
_entity.id
_entity.type
_entity.pdbx_description
1 polymer ?
#
loop_
_entity_poly.entity_id
_entity_poly.type
_entity_poly.pdbx_seq_one_letter_code
_entity_poly.pdbx_strand_id
1 'polypeptide(L)'
;GNDGSFFLNVSGTPSDSLLPLEVSTVFTHSGYKLQNTIHWIKSIAIERDDLAKNGFFSPSESVSIGHFKPISSGRFLNDFHEYIFHFTKDGNVKLNKLAIGVPYQDKTNIGRWKSSKEDKRDRGNIWFIPYQTIRKERPHPAVFPERLPYLCIKLHGIRKGMIVYDPFMGIGSTALACIQLDVDFIGTEIDHGYIKAAKGSMDKLKGKISFKN
;
A
#
# COMPACT_ATOMS: atom_id res chain seq x y z
N GLY A 1 4.86 3.03 -22.02
CA GLY A 1 4.75 4.47 -22.26
C GLY A 1 5.50 5.28 -21.20
N ASN A 2 5.74 6.57 -21.47
CA ASN A 2 6.45 7.44 -20.50
C ASN A 2 5.57 7.82 -19.29
N ASP A 3 4.32 7.44 -19.30
CA ASP A 3 3.30 7.69 -18.29
C ASP A 3 3.10 6.50 -17.33
N GLY A 4 3.93 5.49 -17.39
CA GLY A 4 3.91 4.34 -16.49
C GLY A 4 4.44 4.67 -15.10
N SER A 5 3.87 4.01 -14.08
CA SER A 5 4.36 4.01 -12.71
C SER A 5 4.86 2.64 -12.31
N PHE A 6 5.95 2.61 -11.56
CA PHE A 6 6.46 1.42 -10.92
C PHE A 6 6.45 1.65 -9.40
N PHE A 7 5.73 0.81 -8.67
CA PHE A 7 5.67 0.83 -7.22
C PHE A 7 6.45 -0.35 -6.66
N LEU A 8 7.55 -0.05 -5.98
CA LEU A 8 8.41 -1.04 -5.35
C LEU A 8 8.15 -1.07 -3.85
N ASN A 9 7.59 -2.16 -3.35
CA ASN A 9 7.50 -2.40 -1.91
C ASN A 9 8.76 -3.12 -1.43
N VAL A 10 9.45 -2.55 -0.47
CA VAL A 10 10.67 -3.11 0.11
C VAL A 10 10.80 -2.74 1.58
N SER A 11 11.26 -3.71 2.36
CA SER A 11 11.57 -3.58 3.78
C SER A 11 13.05 -3.84 4.02
N GLY A 12 13.62 -3.14 4.97
CA GLY A 12 14.90 -3.51 5.56
C GLY A 12 14.72 -4.60 6.63
N THR A 13 15.80 -4.89 7.30
CA THR A 13 15.79 -5.61 8.57
C THR A 13 16.29 -4.69 9.67
N PRO A 14 16.03 -4.97 10.95
CA PRO A 14 16.55 -4.15 12.04
C PRO A 14 18.09 -4.03 12.06
N SER A 15 18.79 -5.03 11.53
CA SER A 15 20.25 -5.03 11.41
C SER A 15 20.76 -4.44 10.10
N ASP A 16 19.87 -4.21 9.14
CA ASP A 16 20.18 -3.66 7.81
C ASP A 16 19.03 -2.72 7.39
N SER A 17 18.95 -1.60 8.06
CA SER A 17 17.90 -0.58 7.83
C SER A 17 18.14 0.27 6.58
N LEU A 18 19.35 0.24 6.01
CA LEU A 18 19.69 0.98 4.79
C LEU A 18 19.31 0.25 3.50
N LEU A 19 19.11 -1.07 3.55
CA LEU A 19 18.78 -1.90 2.40
C LEU A 19 17.69 -1.29 1.48
N PRO A 20 16.55 -0.76 1.97
CA PRO A 20 15.54 -0.17 1.09
C PRO A 20 16.06 1.03 0.30
N LEU A 21 16.88 1.88 0.93
CA LEU A 21 17.45 3.08 0.30
C LEU A 21 18.50 2.70 -0.75
N GLU A 22 19.33 1.71 -0.46
CA GLU A 22 20.30 1.18 -1.42
C GLU A 22 19.61 0.59 -2.65
N VAL A 23 18.57 -0.21 -2.45
CA VAL A 23 17.74 -0.74 -3.55
C VAL A 23 17.13 0.40 -4.36
N SER A 24 16.60 1.45 -3.72
CA SER A 24 16.04 2.59 -4.45
C SER A 24 17.10 3.32 -5.28
N THR A 25 18.34 3.39 -4.79
CA THR A 25 19.47 3.99 -5.49
C THR A 25 19.84 3.22 -6.76
N VAL A 26 19.79 1.88 -6.72
CA VAL A 26 20.00 1.04 -7.91
C VAL A 26 19.01 1.39 -9.03
N PHE A 27 17.72 1.56 -8.68
CA PHE A 27 16.71 1.95 -9.66
C PHE A 27 16.95 3.35 -10.24
N THR A 28 17.39 4.32 -9.42
CA THR A 28 17.70 5.65 -9.93
C THR A 28 18.93 5.65 -10.85
N HIS A 29 19.95 4.87 -10.54
CA HIS A 29 21.12 4.68 -11.43
C HIS A 29 20.74 3.95 -12.73
N SER A 30 19.70 3.10 -12.72
CA SER A 30 19.16 2.46 -13.91
C SER A 30 18.27 3.38 -14.78
N GLY A 31 18.22 4.68 -14.46
CA GLY A 31 17.54 5.70 -15.26
C GLY A 31 16.10 5.99 -14.86
N TYR A 32 15.58 5.38 -13.81
CA TYR A 32 14.29 5.74 -13.24
C TYR A 32 14.40 6.99 -12.36
N LYS A 33 13.31 7.73 -12.22
CA LYS A 33 13.19 8.85 -11.28
C LYS A 33 12.31 8.44 -10.11
N LEU A 34 12.83 8.60 -8.88
CA LEU A 34 12.03 8.46 -7.67
C LEU A 34 11.11 9.68 -7.57
N GLN A 35 9.82 9.46 -7.81
CA GLN A 35 8.83 10.54 -7.80
C GLN A 35 8.20 10.71 -6.42
N ASN A 36 7.92 9.61 -5.70
CA ASN A 36 7.38 9.66 -4.34
C ASN A 36 7.94 8.52 -3.48
N THR A 37 8.09 8.81 -2.19
CA THR A 37 8.33 7.80 -1.15
C THR A 37 7.09 7.72 -0.28
N ILE A 38 6.52 6.53 -0.17
CA ILE A 38 5.35 6.22 0.65
C ILE A 38 5.79 5.28 1.75
N HIS A 39 5.34 5.53 2.97
CA HIS A 39 5.57 4.67 4.12
C HIS A 39 4.29 3.87 4.41
N TRP A 40 4.38 2.55 4.23
CA TRP A 40 3.32 1.65 4.63
C TRP A 40 3.51 1.28 6.10
N ILE A 41 2.66 1.81 6.96
CA ILE A 41 2.65 1.54 8.38
C ILE A 41 1.79 0.30 8.64
N LYS A 42 2.40 -0.74 9.19
CA LYS A 42 1.77 -2.05 9.50
C LYS A 42 1.15 -2.09 10.88
N SER A 43 1.72 -1.36 11.81
CA SER A 43 1.31 -1.29 13.21
C SER A 43 1.55 0.10 13.77
N ILE A 44 0.73 0.50 14.71
CA ILE A 44 0.86 1.77 15.45
C ILE A 44 0.70 1.48 16.93
N ALA A 45 1.60 2.07 17.75
CA ALA A 45 1.47 2.16 19.19
C ALA A 45 1.68 3.63 19.58
N ILE A 46 0.64 4.28 20.10
CA ILE A 46 0.65 5.69 20.46
C ILE A 46 0.09 5.83 21.88
N GLU A 47 0.81 6.53 22.73
CA GLU A 47 0.32 6.83 24.07
C GLU A 47 -0.79 7.87 24.03
N ARG A 48 -1.67 7.78 25.01
CA ARG A 48 -2.81 8.71 25.17
C ARG A 48 -2.35 10.17 25.20
N ASP A 49 -1.29 10.45 25.95
CA ASP A 49 -0.81 11.81 26.16
C ASP A 49 -0.27 12.46 24.87
N ASP A 50 0.26 11.68 23.95
CA ASP A 50 0.69 12.15 22.62
C ASP A 50 -0.51 12.55 21.75
N LEU A 51 -1.67 11.91 21.93
CA LEU A 51 -2.90 12.20 21.20
C LEU A 51 -3.68 13.36 21.80
N ALA A 52 -3.66 13.53 23.12
CA ALA A 52 -4.45 14.50 23.85
C ALA A 52 -4.01 15.97 23.63
N LYS A 53 -2.76 16.22 23.30
CA LYS A 53 -2.18 17.56 23.14
C LYS A 53 -2.70 18.36 21.95
N ASN A 54 -3.41 17.73 21.01
CA ASN A 54 -3.83 18.36 19.75
C ASN A 54 -5.30 18.78 19.71
N GLY A 55 -6.04 18.74 20.82
CA GLY A 55 -7.38 19.32 20.98
C GLY A 55 -8.54 18.70 20.20
N PHE A 56 -8.26 17.90 19.16
CA PHE A 56 -9.28 17.32 18.27
C PHE A 56 -9.56 15.85 18.51
N PHE A 57 -8.70 15.18 19.23
CA PHE A 57 -8.82 13.76 19.53
C PHE A 57 -8.32 13.52 20.97
N SER A 58 -9.23 13.12 21.83
CA SER A 58 -8.90 12.76 23.22
C SER A 58 -9.39 11.34 23.47
N PRO A 59 -8.63 10.32 23.05
CA PRO A 59 -8.97 8.95 23.37
C PRO A 59 -8.88 8.74 24.88
N SER A 60 -9.75 7.90 25.40
CA SER A 60 -9.72 7.50 26.81
C SER A 60 -8.50 6.61 27.12
N GLU A 61 -7.90 6.02 26.11
CA GLU A 61 -6.86 5.00 26.23
C GLU A 61 -5.77 5.17 25.15
N SER A 62 -4.62 4.53 25.35
CA SER A 62 -3.57 4.39 24.34
C SER A 62 -4.07 3.60 23.15
N VAL A 63 -3.59 3.94 21.95
CA VAL A 63 -3.96 3.27 20.70
C VAL A 63 -2.88 2.28 20.31
N SER A 64 -3.23 1.00 20.23
CA SER A 64 -2.34 -0.05 19.70
C SER A 64 -3.10 -0.86 18.66
N ILE A 65 -2.73 -0.72 17.39
CA ILE A 65 -3.41 -1.36 16.26
C ILE A 65 -2.39 -1.97 15.32
N GLY A 66 -2.73 -3.13 14.78
CA GLY A 66 -1.91 -3.87 13.83
C GLY A 66 -1.20 -5.04 14.50
N HIS A 67 -0.51 -5.82 13.68
CA HIS A 67 0.23 -7.00 14.12
C HIS A 67 1.66 -6.93 13.58
N PHE A 68 2.62 -7.38 14.38
CA PHE A 68 4.02 -7.47 13.99
C PHE A 68 4.66 -8.69 14.62
N LYS A 69 5.73 -9.19 14.02
CA LYS A 69 6.56 -10.22 14.61
C LYS A 69 7.58 -9.54 15.54
N PRO A 70 7.52 -9.75 16.85
CA PRO A 70 8.48 -9.15 17.76
C PRO A 70 9.88 -9.69 17.50
N ILE A 71 10.88 -8.83 17.64
CA ILE A 71 12.29 -9.22 17.60
C ILE A 71 12.80 -9.40 19.03
N SER A 72 13.50 -10.50 19.28
CA SER A 72 14.17 -10.75 20.54
C SER A 72 15.54 -10.05 20.57
N SER A 73 15.54 -8.73 20.73
CA SER A 73 16.77 -7.94 20.75
C SER A 73 16.62 -6.73 21.65
N GLY A 74 17.58 -6.50 22.54
CA GLY A 74 17.70 -5.28 23.33
C GLY A 74 18.34 -4.10 22.58
N ARG A 75 18.74 -4.28 21.30
CA ARG A 75 19.47 -3.26 20.52
C ARG A 75 18.65 -2.63 19.41
N PHE A 76 17.67 -3.36 18.90
CA PHE A 76 16.91 -2.95 17.72
C PHE A 76 15.44 -2.77 18.05
N LEU A 77 14.82 -1.75 17.47
CA LEU A 77 13.37 -1.55 17.51
C LEU A 77 12.64 -2.53 16.59
N ASN A 78 11.39 -2.85 16.92
CA ASN A 78 10.52 -3.56 15.98
C ASN A 78 10.24 -2.67 14.77
N ASP A 79 10.28 -3.25 13.58
CA ASP A 79 10.04 -2.54 12.34
C ASP A 79 8.55 -2.58 11.98
N PHE A 80 7.87 -1.45 12.14
CA PHE A 80 6.44 -1.31 11.93
C PHE A 80 6.06 -0.73 10.58
N HIS A 81 7.02 -0.44 9.71
CA HIS A 81 6.75 0.11 8.40
C HIS A 81 7.54 -0.59 7.28
N GLU A 82 7.11 -0.37 6.07
CA GLU A 82 7.85 -0.70 4.84
C GLU A 82 7.82 0.50 3.90
N TYR A 83 8.78 0.56 3.00
CA TYR A 83 8.80 1.57 1.96
C TYR A 83 8.03 1.09 0.74
N ILE A 84 7.31 2.03 0.10
CA ILE A 84 6.80 1.89 -1.25
C ILE A 84 7.40 3.03 -2.05
N PHE A 85 8.40 2.72 -2.85
CA PHE A 85 9.01 3.70 -3.73
C PHE A 85 8.22 3.77 -5.04
N HIS A 86 7.78 4.97 -5.38
CA HIS A 86 7.10 5.23 -6.64
C HIS A 86 8.08 5.79 -7.64
N PHE A 87 8.46 4.96 -8.61
CA PHE A 87 9.34 5.33 -9.69
C PHE A 87 8.56 5.60 -10.97
N THR A 88 9.08 6.51 -11.76
CA THR A 88 8.60 6.83 -13.11
C THR A 88 9.79 7.07 -14.02
N LYS A 89 9.56 7.22 -15.33
CA LYS A 89 10.63 7.45 -16.28
C LYS A 89 11.26 8.84 -16.17
N ASP A 90 10.43 9.85 -15.96
CA ASP A 90 10.82 11.26 -15.99
C ASP A 90 10.54 12.05 -14.71
N GLY A 91 9.92 11.41 -13.70
CA GLY A 91 9.56 12.06 -12.44
C GLY A 91 8.29 12.93 -12.51
N ASN A 92 7.51 12.84 -13.59
CA ASN A 92 6.42 13.78 -13.86
C ASN A 92 5.07 13.12 -14.19
N VAL A 93 4.83 11.92 -13.70
CA VAL A 93 3.53 11.26 -13.89
C VAL A 93 2.47 11.92 -13.01
N LYS A 94 1.39 12.40 -13.62
CA LYS A 94 0.26 13.01 -12.91
C LYS A 94 -0.53 11.94 -12.14
N LEU A 95 -0.72 12.16 -10.85
CA LEU A 95 -1.38 11.23 -9.93
C LEU A 95 -2.83 11.65 -9.64
N ASN A 96 -3.70 10.67 -9.43
CA ASN A 96 -5.07 10.87 -8.96
C ASN A 96 -5.13 10.78 -7.42
N LYS A 97 -4.61 11.79 -6.72
CA LYS A 97 -4.51 11.82 -5.26
C LYS A 97 -5.87 11.70 -4.56
N LEU A 98 -6.92 12.28 -5.12
CA LEU A 98 -8.26 12.25 -4.52
C LEU A 98 -8.96 10.90 -4.72
N ALA A 99 -8.52 10.06 -5.66
CA ALA A 99 -9.03 8.68 -5.80
C ALA A 99 -8.71 7.82 -4.57
N ILE A 100 -7.66 8.17 -3.82
CA ILE A 100 -7.28 7.55 -2.55
C ILE A 100 -7.48 8.49 -1.35
N GLY A 101 -8.15 9.61 -1.55
CA GLY A 101 -8.38 10.64 -0.55
C GLY A 101 -9.11 10.10 0.69
N VAL A 102 -8.93 10.80 1.79
CA VAL A 102 -9.59 10.53 3.08
C VAL A 102 -10.51 11.69 3.45
N PRO A 103 -11.58 11.45 4.22
CA PRO A 103 -12.45 12.53 4.68
C PRO A 103 -11.69 13.59 5.48
N TYR A 104 -12.14 14.85 5.41
CA TYR A 104 -11.68 15.87 6.33
C TYR A 104 -12.16 15.55 7.75
N GLN A 105 -11.30 15.74 8.74
CA GLN A 105 -11.69 15.70 10.14
C GLN A 105 -12.57 16.93 10.47
N ASP A 106 -12.08 18.11 10.15
CA ASP A 106 -12.83 19.35 10.23
C ASP A 106 -13.56 19.60 8.89
N LYS A 107 -14.89 19.45 8.91
CA LYS A 107 -15.76 19.58 7.73
C LYS A 107 -15.84 21.01 7.18
N THR A 108 -15.44 22.03 7.93
CA THR A 108 -15.35 23.41 7.44
C THR A 108 -14.29 23.59 6.34
N ASN A 109 -13.39 22.63 6.19
CA ASN A 109 -12.39 22.62 5.13
C ASN A 109 -12.92 22.11 3.77
N ILE A 110 -14.14 21.56 3.73
CA ILE A 110 -14.75 21.12 2.47
C ILE A 110 -14.98 22.34 1.56
N GLY A 111 -14.44 22.29 0.33
CA GLY A 111 -14.56 23.39 -0.64
C GLY A 111 -13.67 24.61 -0.37
N ARG A 112 -12.89 24.65 0.73
CA ARG A 112 -12.00 25.77 1.06
C ARG A 112 -10.84 25.91 0.06
N TRP A 113 -10.35 24.79 -0.43
CA TRP A 113 -9.33 24.74 -1.47
C TRP A 113 -10.02 24.37 -2.79
N LYS A 114 -9.77 25.10 -3.86
CA LYS A 114 -10.42 24.95 -5.19
C LYS A 114 -10.40 23.51 -5.80
N SER A 115 -9.84 22.54 -5.09
CA SER A 115 -9.56 21.20 -5.60
C SER A 115 -10.74 20.23 -5.56
N SER A 116 -11.71 20.38 -4.67
CA SER A 116 -12.90 19.52 -4.60
C SER A 116 -13.96 20.08 -3.67
N LYS A 117 -15.22 19.96 -4.10
CA LYS A 117 -16.40 20.15 -3.22
C LYS A 117 -16.73 18.88 -2.43
N GLU A 118 -15.99 17.79 -2.65
CA GLU A 118 -16.18 16.52 -1.96
C GLU A 118 -15.48 16.51 -0.60
N ASP A 119 -16.00 15.74 0.34
CA ASP A 119 -15.35 15.46 1.63
C ASP A 119 -14.14 14.53 1.44
N LYS A 120 -13.14 15.03 0.70
CA LYS A 120 -11.90 14.30 0.41
C LYS A 120 -10.70 15.24 0.42
N ARG A 121 -9.71 14.88 1.22
CA ARG A 121 -8.37 15.49 1.22
C ARG A 121 -7.33 14.49 0.75
N ASP A 122 -6.19 14.98 0.29
CA ASP A 122 -5.02 14.15 -0.01
C ASP A 122 -4.66 13.30 1.22
N ARG A 123 -4.49 12.00 1.00
CA ARG A 123 -4.07 11.04 2.04
C ARG A 123 -2.65 11.30 2.53
N GLY A 124 -1.80 11.91 1.70
CA GLY A 124 -0.37 12.01 1.93
C GLY A 124 0.37 10.68 1.67
N ASN A 125 1.59 10.63 2.14
CA ASN A 125 2.51 9.51 1.91
C ASN A 125 2.68 8.57 3.11
N ILE A 126 1.89 8.72 4.16
CA ILE A 126 1.86 7.81 5.31
C ILE A 126 0.58 6.97 5.20
N TRP A 127 0.73 5.68 4.89
CA TRP A 127 -0.39 4.78 4.66
C TRP A 127 -0.49 3.76 5.79
N PHE A 128 -1.45 3.94 6.68
CA PHE A 128 -1.77 2.94 7.68
C PHE A 128 -2.65 1.85 7.06
N ILE A 129 -2.06 0.68 6.85
CA ILE A 129 -2.75 -0.51 6.35
C ILE A 129 -2.34 -1.65 7.29
N PRO A 130 -3.16 -1.95 8.32
CA PRO A 130 -2.80 -2.94 9.33
C PRO A 130 -2.62 -4.32 8.70
N TYR A 131 -1.61 -5.02 9.14
CA TYR A 131 -1.39 -6.40 8.77
C TYR A 131 -2.53 -7.26 9.33
N GLN A 132 -3.16 -8.06 8.50
CA GLN A 132 -4.22 -8.94 8.96
C GLN A 132 -3.65 -10.04 9.84
N THR A 133 -4.24 -10.26 11.01
CA THR A 133 -3.88 -11.39 11.88
C THR A 133 -4.07 -12.71 11.14
N ILE A 134 -3.02 -13.52 11.13
CA ILE A 134 -3.06 -14.85 10.50
C ILE A 134 -3.90 -15.76 11.40
N ARG A 135 -5.13 -16.05 10.97
CA ARG A 135 -6.03 -16.98 11.69
C ARG A 135 -5.87 -18.43 11.23
N LYS A 136 -5.20 -18.68 10.10
CA LYS A 136 -4.92 -20.01 9.53
C LYS A 136 -3.59 -19.97 8.83
N GLU A 137 -2.95 -21.12 8.62
CA GLU A 137 -1.73 -21.25 7.84
C GLU A 137 -1.88 -20.53 6.49
N ARG A 138 -1.01 -19.56 6.27
CA ARG A 138 -0.88 -18.89 4.97
C ARG A 138 0.16 -19.66 4.18
N PRO A 139 -0.11 -19.97 2.91
CA PRO A 139 0.87 -20.66 2.07
C PRO A 139 2.12 -19.82 1.79
N HIS A 140 2.09 -18.50 2.03
CA HIS A 140 3.21 -17.59 1.80
C HIS A 140 3.50 -16.72 3.02
N PRO A 141 4.77 -16.65 3.50
CA PRO A 141 5.13 -15.94 4.73
C PRO A 141 5.13 -14.41 4.63
N ALA A 142 5.33 -13.85 3.43
CA ALA A 142 5.49 -12.41 3.19
C ALA A 142 4.51 -11.91 2.11
N VAL A 143 3.25 -11.70 2.49
CA VAL A 143 2.21 -11.20 1.57
C VAL A 143 1.71 -9.86 2.05
N PHE A 144 1.81 -8.83 1.22
CA PHE A 144 1.15 -7.56 1.49
C PHE A 144 -0.38 -7.68 1.29
N PRO A 145 -1.19 -6.90 2.04
CA PRO A 145 -2.64 -6.93 1.88
C PRO A 145 -3.07 -6.35 0.53
N GLU A 146 -4.18 -6.86 -0.03
CA GLU A 146 -4.77 -6.39 -1.30
C GLU A 146 -5.00 -4.87 -1.33
N ARG A 147 -5.22 -4.27 -0.17
CA ARG A 147 -5.40 -2.81 -0.02
C ARG A 147 -4.20 -2.00 -0.51
N LEU A 148 -2.98 -2.53 -0.41
CA LEU A 148 -1.76 -1.84 -0.81
C LEU A 148 -1.72 -1.63 -2.33
N PRO A 149 -1.73 -2.68 -3.20
CA PRO A 149 -1.77 -2.50 -4.65
C PRO A 149 -3.05 -1.78 -5.11
N TYR A 150 -4.20 -1.99 -4.44
CA TYR A 150 -5.42 -1.23 -4.72
C TYR A 150 -5.22 0.28 -4.62
N LEU A 151 -4.55 0.76 -3.57
CA LEU A 151 -4.24 2.19 -3.41
C LEU A 151 -3.22 2.67 -4.44
N CYS A 152 -2.18 1.90 -4.76
CA CYS A 152 -1.20 2.25 -5.78
C CYS A 152 -1.84 2.42 -7.16
N ILE A 153 -2.70 1.49 -7.57
CA ILE A 153 -3.41 1.53 -8.85
C ILE A 153 -4.34 2.75 -8.91
N LYS A 154 -5.12 3.00 -7.86
CA LYS A 154 -6.00 4.18 -7.79
C LYS A 154 -5.23 5.50 -7.77
N LEU A 155 -4.08 5.55 -7.09
CA LEU A 155 -3.21 6.72 -7.06
C LEU A 155 -2.64 7.03 -8.44
N HIS A 156 -2.18 6.01 -9.18
CA HIS A 156 -1.74 6.19 -10.57
C HIS A 156 -2.86 6.76 -11.45
N GLY A 157 -4.08 6.35 -11.21
CA GLY A 157 -5.26 6.71 -12.01
C GLY A 157 -5.60 5.66 -13.06
N ILE A 158 -6.82 5.12 -12.97
CA ILE A 158 -7.31 4.07 -13.85
C ILE A 158 -7.69 4.68 -15.20
N ARG A 159 -7.23 4.05 -16.28
CA ARG A 159 -7.48 4.44 -17.66
C ARG A 159 -7.87 3.23 -18.51
N LYS A 160 -8.65 3.47 -19.54
CA LYS A 160 -9.03 2.41 -20.51
C LYS A 160 -7.77 1.78 -21.12
N GLY A 161 -7.71 0.45 -21.11
CA GLY A 161 -6.57 -0.31 -21.66
C GLY A 161 -5.32 -0.29 -20.78
N MET A 162 -5.41 0.18 -19.52
CA MET A 162 -4.32 0.07 -18.57
C MET A 162 -4.10 -1.39 -18.19
N ILE A 163 -2.85 -1.81 -18.17
CA ILE A 163 -2.43 -3.15 -17.72
C ILE A 163 -1.51 -2.97 -16.51
N VAL A 164 -1.78 -3.70 -15.46
CA VAL A 164 -0.89 -3.82 -14.30
C VAL A 164 -0.03 -5.07 -14.45
N TYR A 165 1.28 -4.93 -14.26
CA TYR A 165 2.22 -6.04 -14.30
C TYR A 165 2.85 -6.26 -12.94
N ASP A 166 2.77 -7.50 -12.42
CA ASP A 166 3.42 -7.93 -11.18
C ASP A 166 4.37 -9.09 -11.49
N PRO A 167 5.69 -8.84 -11.52
CA PRO A 167 6.68 -9.88 -11.84
C PRO A 167 6.85 -10.90 -10.71
N PHE A 168 6.34 -10.65 -9.50
CA PHE A 168 6.45 -11.52 -8.32
C PHE A 168 5.09 -11.69 -7.66
N MET A 169 4.11 -12.17 -8.43
CA MET A 169 2.69 -12.16 -8.08
C MET A 169 2.36 -12.88 -6.75
N GLY A 170 3.16 -13.89 -6.35
CA GLY A 170 2.89 -14.69 -5.17
C GLY A 170 1.50 -15.29 -5.19
N ILE A 171 0.75 -15.13 -4.10
CA ILE A 171 -0.64 -15.60 -3.97
C ILE A 171 -1.68 -14.63 -4.54
N GLY A 172 -1.26 -13.58 -5.28
CA GLY A 172 -2.12 -12.77 -6.13
C GLY A 172 -2.78 -11.55 -5.49
N SER A 173 -2.20 -10.93 -4.47
CA SER A 173 -2.76 -9.69 -3.87
C SER A 173 -2.96 -8.58 -4.91
N THR A 174 -2.03 -8.40 -5.83
CA THR A 174 -2.13 -7.43 -6.93
C THR A 174 -3.25 -7.82 -7.90
N ALA A 175 -3.36 -9.09 -8.25
CA ALA A 175 -4.41 -9.60 -9.12
C ALA A 175 -5.81 -9.38 -8.54
N LEU A 176 -5.99 -9.62 -7.23
CA LEU A 176 -7.25 -9.37 -6.54
C LEU A 176 -7.62 -7.88 -6.53
N ALA A 177 -6.64 -7.00 -6.34
CA ALA A 177 -6.85 -5.56 -6.44
C ALA A 177 -7.26 -5.13 -7.86
N CYS A 178 -6.66 -5.71 -8.89
CA CYS A 178 -7.02 -5.45 -10.30
C CYS A 178 -8.45 -5.89 -10.61
N ILE A 179 -8.86 -7.08 -10.15
CA ILE A 179 -10.24 -7.57 -10.33
C ILE A 179 -11.25 -6.63 -9.65
N GLN A 180 -10.95 -6.15 -8.43
CA GLN A 180 -11.82 -5.20 -7.72
C GLN A 180 -11.95 -3.85 -8.44
N LEU A 181 -10.95 -3.47 -9.22
CA LEU A 181 -10.88 -2.20 -9.92
C LEU A 181 -11.25 -2.28 -11.40
N ASP A 182 -11.59 -3.47 -11.89
CA ASP A 182 -11.86 -3.76 -13.31
C ASP A 182 -10.68 -3.31 -14.22
N VAL A 183 -9.47 -3.73 -13.85
CA VAL A 183 -8.23 -3.42 -14.56
C VAL A 183 -7.57 -4.71 -15.00
N ASP A 184 -7.09 -4.73 -16.23
CA ASP A 184 -6.33 -5.86 -16.76
C ASP A 184 -4.99 -6.02 -16.02
N PHE A 185 -4.56 -7.26 -15.82
CA PHE A 185 -3.28 -7.54 -15.21
C PHE A 185 -2.54 -8.71 -15.86
N ILE A 186 -1.22 -8.67 -15.70
CA ILE A 186 -0.31 -9.76 -16.01
C ILE A 186 0.49 -10.05 -14.75
N GLY A 187 0.52 -11.30 -14.30
CA GLY A 187 1.31 -11.72 -13.16
C GLY A 187 2.23 -12.87 -13.54
N THR A 188 3.47 -12.86 -13.03
CA THR A 188 4.40 -13.99 -13.14
C THR A 188 4.74 -14.50 -11.75
N GLU A 189 4.86 -15.81 -11.61
CA GLU A 189 5.21 -16.50 -10.37
C GLU A 189 5.89 -17.83 -10.72
N ILE A 190 6.94 -18.17 -10.00
CA ILE A 190 7.70 -19.40 -10.24
C ILE A 190 7.13 -20.58 -9.45
N ASP A 191 6.50 -20.33 -8.31
CA ASP A 191 5.92 -21.37 -7.45
C ASP A 191 4.51 -21.76 -7.91
N HIS A 192 4.35 -22.99 -8.38
CA HIS A 192 3.07 -23.52 -8.83
C HIS A 192 2.00 -23.58 -7.72
N GLY A 193 2.40 -23.76 -6.46
CA GLY A 193 1.50 -23.75 -5.30
C GLY A 193 0.91 -22.35 -5.09
N TYR A 194 1.73 -21.31 -5.23
CA TYR A 194 1.27 -19.92 -5.14
C TYR A 194 0.37 -19.56 -6.31
N ILE A 195 0.69 -19.99 -7.53
CA ILE A 195 -0.20 -19.80 -8.70
C ILE A 195 -1.57 -20.44 -8.46
N LYS A 196 -1.60 -21.67 -7.93
CA LYS A 196 -2.86 -22.38 -7.61
C LYS A 196 -3.67 -21.62 -6.54
N ALA A 197 -3.01 -21.13 -5.49
CA ALA A 197 -3.64 -20.34 -4.43
C ALA A 197 -4.19 -19.01 -4.98
N ALA A 198 -3.44 -18.32 -5.83
CA ALA A 198 -3.87 -17.09 -6.50
C ALA A 198 -5.11 -17.32 -7.35
N LYS A 199 -5.11 -18.33 -8.23
CA LYS A 199 -6.27 -18.70 -9.07
C LYS A 199 -7.50 -18.98 -8.24
N GLY A 200 -7.38 -19.80 -7.18
CA GLY A 200 -8.52 -20.09 -6.29
C GLY A 200 -9.08 -18.87 -5.57
N SER A 201 -8.24 -17.90 -5.24
CA SER A 201 -8.67 -16.63 -4.64
C SER A 201 -9.39 -15.72 -5.64
N MET A 202 -8.86 -15.62 -6.87
CA MET A 202 -9.47 -14.88 -7.97
C MET A 202 -10.85 -15.41 -8.35
N ASP A 203 -11.01 -16.74 -8.46
CA ASP A 203 -12.29 -17.37 -8.79
C ASP A 203 -13.34 -17.11 -7.72
N LYS A 204 -12.97 -17.19 -6.44
CA LYS A 204 -13.84 -16.84 -5.32
C LYS A 204 -14.28 -15.38 -5.36
N LEU A 205 -13.41 -14.47 -5.73
CA LEU A 205 -13.73 -13.04 -5.82
C LEU A 205 -14.66 -12.76 -7.00
N LYS A 206 -14.39 -13.32 -8.18
CA LYS A 206 -15.26 -13.20 -9.37
C LYS A 206 -16.66 -13.74 -9.11
N GLY A 207 -16.76 -14.88 -8.47
CA GLY A 207 -18.06 -15.44 -8.06
C GLY A 207 -18.88 -14.54 -7.15
N LYS A 208 -18.24 -13.80 -6.24
CA LYS A 208 -18.91 -12.82 -5.37
C LYS A 208 -19.35 -11.55 -6.11
N ILE A 209 -18.62 -11.12 -7.12
CA ILE A 209 -18.94 -9.92 -7.91
C ILE A 209 -20.13 -10.21 -8.84
N SER A 210 -20.21 -11.39 -9.44
CA SER A 210 -21.31 -11.78 -10.32
C SER A 210 -22.68 -11.90 -9.63
N PHE A 211 -22.73 -11.99 -8.30
CA PHE A 211 -23.98 -12.01 -7.53
C PHE A 211 -24.46 -10.62 -7.03
N LYS A 212 -23.77 -9.55 -7.39
CA LYS A 212 -24.12 -8.18 -6.97
C LYS A 212 -24.77 -7.32 -8.05
N ASN A 213 -25.06 -7.89 -9.21
CA ASN A 213 -25.80 -7.23 -10.31
C ASN A 213 -27.28 -7.49 -10.21
#